data_bd4ae31d8ced28ff10d498cae1d405d7
#
_entry.id   bd4ae31d8ced28ff10d498cae1d405d7
#
_cell.length_a   1.000
_cell.length_b   1.000
_cell.length_c   1.000
_cell.angle_alpha   90.00
_cell.angle_beta   90.00
_cell.angle_gamma   90.00
#
_symmetry.space_group_name_H-M   'P 1'
#
loop_
_entity.id
_entity.type
_entity.pdbx_description
1 polymer ?
#
loop_
_entity_poly.entity_id
_entity_poly.type
_entity_poly.pdbx_seq_one_letter_code
_entity_poly.pdbx_strand_id
1 'polypeptide(L)'
;TATRDRLHIFTTNYDRIIEAGAEIAGIRLIDRFVGTIAPIFRSSRLEVDYHYNPPGIRGEPRYLEGVARFTKLHGSLDWYTTEGAIRRFGLPFGASSVEPFLQVEAAGAANYHQLMIYPNSVKDRETSEYPYVELFRDLASATCRPNSTLVTYGYSFGDEHINRVIIDMLTIPSTHIVIIAYGDPLGRIMRFVNESGRKAQISLLLGDHFGDIKN
;
A
#
# COMPACT_ATOMS: atom_id res chain seq x y z
N THR A 1 -15.50 -14.23 18.47
CA THR A 1 -15.15 -14.48 17.05
C THR A 1 -13.91 -13.69 16.75
N ALA A 2 -12.78 -14.37 16.57
CA ALA A 2 -11.55 -13.72 16.17
C ALA A 2 -11.76 -13.18 14.75
N THR A 3 -11.86 -11.87 14.59
CA THR A 3 -11.76 -11.23 13.29
C THR A 3 -10.39 -11.60 12.75
N ARG A 4 -10.35 -12.37 11.66
CA ARG A 4 -9.10 -12.76 11.02
C ARG A 4 -8.50 -11.52 10.36
N ASP A 5 -7.49 -10.94 10.98
CA ASP A 5 -6.78 -9.81 10.39
C ASP A 5 -6.10 -10.26 9.09
N ARG A 6 -6.39 -9.57 8.00
CA ARG A 6 -5.73 -9.76 6.71
C ARG A 6 -4.37 -9.08 6.74
N LEU A 7 -3.37 -9.68 6.09
CA LEU A 7 -2.16 -8.95 5.73
C LEU A 7 -2.56 -7.69 4.95
N HIS A 8 -2.03 -6.54 5.35
CA HIS A 8 -2.19 -5.30 4.60
C HIS A 8 -0.83 -4.88 4.03
N ILE A 9 -0.74 -4.83 2.73
CA ILE A 9 0.46 -4.44 1.99
C ILE A 9 0.32 -2.97 1.60
N PHE A 10 1.29 -2.16 2.01
CA PHE A 10 1.42 -0.76 1.61
C PHE A 10 2.65 -0.61 0.72
N THR A 11 2.56 0.20 -0.32
CA THR A 11 3.70 0.51 -1.17
C THR A 11 3.72 1.98 -1.55
N THR A 12 4.92 2.53 -1.67
CA THR A 12 5.18 3.86 -2.23
C THR A 12 5.53 3.81 -3.70
N ASN A 13 5.68 2.60 -4.28
CA ASN A 13 6.02 2.41 -5.67
C ASN A 13 4.79 2.63 -6.57
N TYR A 14 5.04 3.26 -7.72
CA TYR A 14 4.02 3.53 -8.73
C TYR A 14 3.79 2.36 -9.69
N ASP A 15 4.78 1.44 -9.81
CA ASP A 15 4.72 0.28 -10.68
C ASP A 15 3.68 -0.75 -10.23
N ARG A 16 3.53 -1.81 -11.02
CA ARG A 16 2.56 -2.88 -10.78
C ARG A 16 3.22 -4.25 -10.51
N ILE A 17 4.44 -4.24 -10.02
CA ILE A 17 5.21 -5.48 -9.79
C ILE A 17 4.58 -6.29 -8.65
N ILE A 18 4.10 -5.63 -7.60
CA ILE A 18 3.45 -6.32 -6.46
C ILE A 18 2.14 -6.95 -6.91
N GLU A 19 1.32 -6.24 -7.70
CA GLU A 19 0.07 -6.76 -8.25
C GLU A 19 0.32 -7.98 -9.15
N ALA A 20 1.29 -7.88 -10.06
CA ALA A 20 1.66 -8.99 -10.92
C ALA A 20 2.20 -10.20 -10.14
N GLY A 21 3.04 -9.96 -9.13
CA GLY A 21 3.54 -11.02 -8.25
C GLY A 21 2.43 -11.70 -7.45
N ALA A 22 1.45 -10.93 -6.97
CA ALA A 22 0.29 -11.46 -6.27
C ALA A 22 -0.57 -12.34 -7.18
N GLU A 23 -0.83 -11.91 -8.42
CA GLU A 23 -1.57 -12.72 -9.41
C GLU A 23 -0.85 -14.02 -9.74
N ILE A 24 0.47 -14.00 -9.97
CA ILE A 24 1.28 -15.21 -10.20
C ILE A 24 1.22 -16.15 -8.99
N ALA A 25 1.24 -15.61 -7.77
CA ALA A 25 1.15 -16.40 -6.54
C ALA A 25 -0.28 -16.85 -6.19
N GLY A 26 -1.29 -16.49 -6.98
CA GLY A 26 -2.70 -16.78 -6.69
C GLY A 26 -3.28 -16.01 -5.51
N ILE A 27 -2.66 -14.89 -5.13
CA ILE A 27 -3.11 -14.02 -4.04
C ILE A 27 -4.07 -12.96 -4.60
N ARG A 28 -5.23 -12.83 -3.99
CA ARG A 28 -6.21 -11.80 -4.32
C ARG A 28 -5.94 -10.54 -3.52
N LEU A 29 -5.77 -9.43 -4.21
CA LEU A 29 -5.60 -8.14 -3.58
C LEU A 29 -6.95 -7.44 -3.43
N ILE A 30 -7.26 -6.98 -2.23
CA ILE A 30 -8.38 -6.06 -1.97
C ILE A 30 -7.80 -4.65 -1.93
N ASP A 31 -8.08 -3.89 -2.97
CA ASP A 31 -7.78 -2.46 -3.06
C ASP A 31 -9.09 -1.64 -3.03
N ARG A 32 -8.98 -0.34 -3.19
CA ARG A 32 -10.14 0.56 -3.21
C ARG A 32 -10.86 0.62 -4.56
N PHE A 33 -10.44 -0.18 -5.55
CA PHE A 33 -11.03 -0.17 -6.88
C PHE A 33 -12.12 -1.22 -7.05
N VAL A 34 -13.22 -0.84 -7.69
CA VAL A 34 -14.37 -1.71 -8.01
C VAL A 34 -14.58 -1.73 -9.51
N GLY A 35 -14.67 -2.91 -10.09
CA GLY A 35 -14.83 -3.14 -11.52
C GLY A 35 -13.62 -3.87 -12.10
N THR A 36 -13.74 -4.27 -13.37
CA THR A 36 -12.71 -5.05 -14.07
C THR A 36 -12.12 -4.30 -15.26
N ILE A 37 -12.97 -3.66 -16.08
CA ILE A 37 -12.52 -3.03 -17.33
C ILE A 37 -12.07 -1.59 -17.10
N ALA A 38 -12.85 -0.81 -16.37
CA ALA A 38 -12.55 0.57 -16.00
C ALA A 38 -12.85 0.78 -14.50
N PRO A 39 -12.04 0.15 -13.61
CA PRO A 39 -12.30 0.17 -12.17
C PRO A 39 -12.37 1.59 -11.63
N ILE A 40 -13.30 1.82 -10.70
CA ILE A 40 -13.52 3.10 -10.04
C ILE A 40 -13.09 3.03 -8.59
N PHE A 41 -12.40 4.06 -8.10
CA PHE A 41 -12.00 4.20 -6.70
C PHE A 41 -13.22 4.44 -5.80
N ARG A 42 -13.28 3.70 -4.68
CA ARG A 42 -14.33 3.82 -3.66
C ARG A 42 -13.74 3.81 -2.26
N SER A 43 -14.03 4.85 -1.49
CA SER A 43 -13.50 5.01 -0.12
C SER A 43 -13.88 3.87 0.82
N SER A 44 -15.09 3.31 0.69
CA SER A 44 -15.59 2.20 1.52
C SER A 44 -15.07 0.82 1.11
N ARG A 45 -14.32 0.70 0.02
CA ARG A 45 -13.99 -0.62 -0.56
C ARG A 45 -13.13 -1.51 0.35
N LEU A 46 -12.26 -0.93 1.20
CA LEU A 46 -11.42 -1.70 2.11
C LEU A 46 -12.17 -2.36 3.27
N GLU A 47 -13.39 -1.95 3.55
CA GLU A 47 -14.26 -2.61 4.56
C GLU A 47 -14.80 -3.94 4.06
N VAL A 48 -14.79 -4.16 2.74
CA VAL A 48 -15.25 -5.41 2.11
C VAL A 48 -14.19 -6.49 2.28
N ASP A 49 -14.64 -7.74 2.50
CA ASP A 49 -13.78 -8.92 2.54
C ASP A 49 -14.39 -10.07 1.75
N TYR A 50 -13.56 -11.03 1.34
CA TYR A 50 -13.98 -12.24 0.64
C TYR A 50 -14.29 -13.35 1.62
N HIS A 51 -15.52 -13.86 1.55
CA HIS A 51 -15.96 -15.02 2.30
C HIS A 51 -16.88 -15.90 1.43
N TYR A 52 -17.09 -17.13 1.83
CA TYR A 52 -18.01 -18.06 1.18
C TYR A 52 -18.79 -18.88 2.19
N ASN A 53 -20.00 -19.27 1.80
CA ASN A 53 -20.83 -20.20 2.54
C ASN A 53 -20.96 -21.49 1.74
N PRO A 54 -20.39 -22.63 2.20
CA PRO A 54 -20.58 -23.90 1.52
C PRO A 54 -22.07 -24.26 1.47
N PRO A 55 -22.57 -24.83 0.36
CA PRO A 55 -23.97 -25.26 0.26
C PRO A 55 -24.33 -26.26 1.37
N GLY A 56 -25.50 -26.04 1.99
CA GLY A 56 -26.02 -26.95 3.04
C GLY A 56 -25.39 -26.74 4.43
N ILE A 57 -24.36 -25.90 4.61
CA ILE A 57 -23.76 -25.62 5.90
C ILE A 57 -24.32 -24.30 6.41
N ARG A 58 -25.06 -24.35 7.54
CA ARG A 58 -25.48 -23.17 8.29
C ARG A 58 -24.42 -22.87 9.35
N GLY A 59 -23.87 -21.67 9.34
CA GLY A 59 -22.84 -21.26 10.30
C GLY A 59 -22.19 -19.92 9.91
N GLU A 60 -21.10 -19.58 10.60
CA GLU A 60 -20.35 -18.37 10.31
C GLU A 60 -19.72 -18.45 8.91
N PRO A 61 -19.69 -17.34 8.15
CA PRO A 61 -19.01 -17.27 6.87
C PRO A 61 -17.55 -17.68 6.99
N ARG A 62 -17.08 -18.46 6.03
CA ARG A 62 -15.66 -18.85 5.95
C ARG A 62 -14.91 -17.83 5.10
N TYR A 63 -13.87 -17.27 5.67
CA TYR A 63 -13.01 -16.35 4.94
C TYR A 63 -12.18 -17.08 3.89
N LEU A 64 -12.16 -16.52 2.68
CA LEU A 64 -11.32 -17.05 1.60
C LEU A 64 -9.85 -16.85 1.96
N GLU A 65 -9.04 -17.87 1.78
CA GLU A 65 -7.59 -17.81 1.94
C GLU A 65 -6.90 -17.17 0.73
N GLY A 66 -5.61 -16.80 0.86
CA GLY A 66 -4.88 -16.16 -0.23
C GLY A 66 -5.42 -14.76 -0.57
N VAL A 67 -5.88 -14.02 0.43
CA VAL A 67 -6.39 -12.64 0.26
C VAL A 67 -5.58 -11.70 1.13
N ALA A 68 -5.12 -10.59 0.54
CA ALA A 68 -4.44 -9.50 1.23
C ALA A 68 -5.08 -8.15 0.91
N ARG A 69 -5.01 -7.18 1.82
CA ARG A 69 -5.35 -5.78 1.53
C ARG A 69 -4.16 -5.10 0.88
N PHE A 70 -4.42 -4.18 -0.03
CA PHE A 70 -3.37 -3.53 -0.79
C PHE A 70 -3.64 -2.04 -0.97
N THR A 71 -2.65 -1.20 -0.62
CA THR A 71 -2.76 0.26 -0.70
C THR A 71 -1.48 0.86 -1.27
N LYS A 72 -1.62 1.64 -2.35
CA LYS A 72 -0.54 2.41 -2.98
C LYS A 72 -0.58 3.84 -2.45
N LEU A 73 0.31 4.16 -1.52
CA LEU A 73 0.27 5.44 -0.78
C LEU A 73 0.51 6.67 -1.66
N HIS A 74 1.26 6.51 -2.74
CA HIS A 74 1.61 7.61 -3.65
C HIS A 74 0.90 7.54 -5.01
N GLY A 75 -0.16 6.73 -5.11
CA GLY A 75 -0.84 6.52 -6.38
C GLY A 75 -0.16 5.48 -7.26
N SER A 76 -0.50 5.45 -8.54
CA SER A 76 -0.02 4.45 -9.49
C SER A 76 0.02 5.01 -10.91
N LEU A 77 0.90 4.44 -11.73
CA LEU A 77 1.04 4.78 -13.16
C LEU A 77 -0.25 4.58 -13.97
N ASP A 78 -1.14 3.72 -13.47
CA ASP A 78 -2.38 3.37 -14.14
C ASP A 78 -3.63 4.07 -13.59
N TRP A 79 -3.46 5.03 -12.67
CA TRP A 79 -4.60 5.80 -12.12
C TRP A 79 -4.82 7.09 -12.90
N TYR A 80 -6.08 7.42 -13.14
CA TYR A 80 -6.49 8.66 -13.82
C TYR A 80 -7.81 9.21 -13.27
N THR A 81 -8.04 10.52 -13.46
CA THR A 81 -9.30 11.17 -13.12
C THR A 81 -10.13 11.43 -14.38
N THR A 82 -11.42 11.20 -14.28
CA THR A 82 -12.40 11.59 -15.30
C THR A 82 -13.72 11.90 -14.61
N GLU A 83 -14.36 13.01 -15.02
CA GLU A 83 -15.66 13.43 -14.48
C GLU A 83 -15.76 13.43 -12.95
N GLY A 84 -14.67 13.83 -12.28
CA GLY A 84 -14.60 13.84 -10.82
C GLY A 84 -14.44 12.48 -10.14
N ALA A 85 -14.29 11.40 -10.92
CA ALA A 85 -14.04 10.06 -10.42
C ALA A 85 -12.59 9.63 -10.69
N ILE A 86 -12.00 8.88 -9.75
CA ILE A 86 -10.71 8.24 -9.96
C ILE A 86 -10.94 6.85 -10.50
N ARG A 87 -10.27 6.52 -11.59
CA ARG A 87 -10.33 5.24 -12.27
C ARG A 87 -8.93 4.66 -12.46
N ARG A 88 -8.88 3.39 -12.82
CA ARG A 88 -7.65 2.68 -13.16
C ARG A 88 -7.74 2.15 -14.59
N PHE A 89 -6.65 2.27 -15.35
CA PHE A 89 -6.53 1.61 -16.65
C PHE A 89 -6.28 0.13 -16.52
N GLY A 90 -6.83 -0.63 -17.45
CA GLY A 90 -6.47 -2.03 -17.67
C GLY A 90 -5.15 -2.14 -18.47
N LEU A 91 -4.05 -1.62 -17.92
CA LEU A 91 -2.74 -1.74 -18.60
C LEU A 91 -2.29 -3.20 -18.60
N PRO A 92 -1.92 -3.77 -19.76
CA PRO A 92 -1.25 -5.06 -19.80
C PRO A 92 0.05 -5.04 -18.99
N PHE A 93 0.38 -6.15 -18.33
CA PHE A 93 1.69 -6.28 -17.70
C PHE A 93 2.78 -6.21 -18.78
N GLY A 94 3.80 -5.36 -18.55
CA GLY A 94 4.86 -5.12 -19.54
C GLY A 94 4.54 -4.04 -20.59
N ALA A 95 3.42 -3.31 -20.47
CA ALA A 95 3.17 -2.14 -21.30
C ALA A 95 4.31 -1.13 -21.13
N SER A 96 4.97 -0.78 -22.24
CA SER A 96 6.10 0.16 -22.26
C SER A 96 5.67 1.63 -22.23
N SER A 97 4.40 1.90 -22.52
CA SER A 97 3.82 3.25 -22.54
C SER A 97 2.35 3.21 -22.15
N VAL A 98 1.88 4.27 -21.51
CA VAL A 98 0.47 4.49 -21.20
C VAL A 98 -0.26 5.28 -22.29
N GLU A 99 0.46 5.94 -23.21
CA GLU A 99 -0.06 6.81 -24.26
C GLU A 99 -1.16 6.16 -25.13
N PRO A 100 -1.03 4.89 -25.58
CA PRO A 100 -2.08 4.27 -26.38
C PRO A 100 -3.41 4.14 -25.64
N PHE A 101 -3.38 4.11 -24.29
CA PHE A 101 -4.56 3.98 -23.44
C PHE A 101 -5.18 5.33 -23.10
N LEU A 102 -4.43 6.43 -23.28
CA LEU A 102 -4.91 7.81 -23.13
C LEU A 102 -5.84 8.25 -24.27
N GLN A 103 -5.79 7.57 -25.40
CA GLN A 103 -6.59 7.90 -26.58
C GLN A 103 -8.03 7.42 -26.48
N VAL A 104 -8.38 6.67 -25.45
CA VAL A 104 -9.78 6.37 -25.13
C VAL A 104 -10.45 7.66 -24.67
N GLU A 105 -11.59 8.02 -25.24
CA GLU A 105 -12.30 9.30 -25.05
C GLU A 105 -12.47 9.67 -23.56
N ALA A 106 -12.76 8.68 -22.70
CA ALA A 106 -12.81 8.82 -21.24
C ALA A 106 -11.44 9.09 -20.58
N ALA A 107 -10.34 8.80 -21.26
CA ALA A 107 -8.99 8.98 -20.77
C ALA A 107 -8.31 10.23 -21.36
N GLY A 108 -8.78 10.74 -22.49
CA GLY A 108 -8.25 11.95 -23.14
C GLY A 108 -8.41 13.22 -22.28
N ALA A 109 -9.33 13.23 -21.31
CA ALA A 109 -9.49 14.27 -20.31
C ALA A 109 -8.68 14.02 -19.01
N ALA A 110 -7.93 12.92 -18.92
CA ALA A 110 -7.21 12.55 -17.71
C ALA A 110 -5.97 13.41 -17.52
N ASN A 111 -5.83 13.96 -16.33
CA ASN A 111 -4.64 14.68 -15.93
C ASN A 111 -3.74 13.73 -15.10
N TYR A 112 -2.86 13.00 -15.79
CA TYR A 112 -1.99 11.99 -15.18
C TYR A 112 -1.10 12.50 -14.07
N HIS A 113 -0.63 13.74 -14.21
CA HIS A 113 0.32 14.32 -13.26
C HIS A 113 -0.29 14.54 -11.88
N GLN A 114 -1.62 14.55 -11.78
CA GLN A 114 -2.32 14.74 -10.51
C GLN A 114 -2.53 13.44 -9.71
N LEU A 115 -2.25 12.27 -10.29
CA LEU A 115 -2.54 10.97 -9.67
C LEU A 115 -1.30 10.28 -9.08
N MET A 116 -0.15 10.92 -9.14
CA MET A 116 1.09 10.44 -8.53
C MET A 116 1.70 11.53 -7.67
N ILE A 117 2.05 11.18 -6.42
CA ILE A 117 2.83 12.07 -5.56
C ILE A 117 4.30 11.93 -5.94
N TYR A 118 4.83 12.92 -6.62
CA TYR A 118 6.25 12.95 -6.95
C TYR A 118 7.09 13.22 -5.69
N PRO A 119 8.33 12.69 -5.63
CA PRO A 119 9.24 12.93 -4.51
C PRO A 119 9.84 14.35 -4.57
N ASN A 120 9.02 15.37 -4.34
CA ASN A 120 9.41 16.77 -4.32
C ASN A 120 8.92 17.47 -3.03
N SER A 121 9.29 18.73 -2.84
CA SER A 121 9.06 19.51 -1.63
C SER A 121 7.60 19.96 -1.38
N VAL A 122 6.63 19.58 -2.22
CA VAL A 122 5.22 20.02 -2.13
C VAL A 122 4.31 18.92 -1.54
N LYS A 123 4.89 17.86 -0.99
CA LYS A 123 4.18 16.67 -0.49
C LYS A 123 3.08 16.95 0.53
N ASP A 124 3.25 17.97 1.38
CA ASP A 124 2.28 18.28 2.46
C ASP A 124 0.88 18.61 1.94
N ARG A 125 0.80 19.23 0.78
CA ARG A 125 -0.48 19.59 0.16
C ARG A 125 -1.12 18.42 -0.56
N GLU A 126 -0.31 17.66 -1.29
CA GLU A 126 -0.77 16.52 -2.08
C GLU A 126 -1.32 15.38 -1.23
N THR A 127 -0.68 15.08 -0.08
CA THR A 127 -1.14 14.04 0.84
C THR A 127 -2.43 14.37 1.57
N SER A 128 -2.80 15.66 1.63
CA SER A 128 -4.05 16.13 2.25
C SER A 128 -5.25 16.10 1.29
N GLU A 129 -5.00 15.86 -0.01
CA GLU A 129 -6.04 15.82 -1.03
C GLU A 129 -6.56 14.39 -1.28
N TYR A 130 -7.81 14.29 -1.75
CA TYR A 130 -8.39 13.03 -2.19
C TYR A 130 -7.71 12.55 -3.50
N PRO A 131 -7.30 11.26 -3.62
CA PRO A 131 -7.59 10.13 -2.73
C PRO A 131 -6.55 9.89 -1.63
N TYR A 132 -5.46 10.63 -1.60
CA TYR A 132 -4.27 10.33 -0.77
C TYR A 132 -4.59 10.36 0.72
N VAL A 133 -5.41 11.30 1.16
CA VAL A 133 -5.87 11.37 2.56
C VAL A 133 -6.51 10.05 3.02
N GLU A 134 -7.25 9.36 2.14
CA GLU A 134 -7.84 8.06 2.44
C GLU A 134 -6.78 6.95 2.54
N LEU A 135 -5.76 6.98 1.66
CA LEU A 135 -4.69 5.99 1.64
C LEU A 135 -3.80 6.08 2.88
N PHE A 136 -3.47 7.30 3.32
CA PHE A 136 -2.75 7.53 4.58
C PHE A 136 -3.57 7.19 5.82
N ARG A 137 -4.89 7.41 5.78
CA ARG A 137 -5.81 6.96 6.83
C ARG A 137 -5.82 5.43 6.95
N ASP A 138 -5.73 4.70 5.83
CA ASP A 138 -5.61 3.24 5.83
C ASP A 138 -4.32 2.79 6.52
N LEU A 139 -3.20 3.44 6.24
CA LEU A 139 -1.93 3.15 6.89
C LEU A 139 -2.04 3.36 8.40
N ALA A 140 -2.55 4.50 8.83
CA ALA A 140 -2.72 4.81 10.25
C ALA A 140 -3.68 3.80 10.94
N SER A 141 -4.81 3.48 10.29
CA SER A 141 -5.79 2.53 10.84
C SER A 141 -5.26 1.11 10.95
N ALA A 142 -4.37 0.71 10.04
CA ALA A 142 -3.77 -0.62 10.07
C ALA A 142 -2.65 -0.74 11.11
N THR A 143 -1.88 0.32 11.32
CA THR A 143 -0.66 0.28 12.15
C THR A 143 -0.85 0.83 13.55
N CYS A 144 -1.61 1.93 13.74
CA CYS A 144 -1.81 2.58 15.03
C CYS A 144 -2.89 1.88 15.87
N ARG A 145 -2.71 0.61 16.16
CA ARG A 145 -3.60 -0.20 17.01
C ARG A 145 -2.78 -1.17 17.87
N PRO A 146 -3.26 -1.56 19.06
CA PRO A 146 -2.56 -2.50 19.92
C PRO A 146 -2.22 -3.81 19.21
N ASN A 147 -1.05 -4.35 19.53
CA ASN A 147 -0.54 -5.62 19.02
C ASN A 147 -0.31 -5.67 17.48
N SER A 148 -0.18 -4.51 16.83
CA SER A 148 0.19 -4.46 15.42
C SER A 148 1.69 -4.57 15.24
N THR A 149 2.10 -5.22 14.15
CA THR A 149 3.49 -5.27 13.71
C THR A 149 3.57 -4.75 12.27
N LEU A 150 4.43 -3.75 12.07
CA LEU A 150 4.76 -3.23 10.75
C LEU A 150 6.10 -3.81 10.31
N VAL A 151 6.15 -4.40 9.12
CA VAL A 151 7.41 -4.82 8.47
C VAL A 151 7.66 -3.89 7.30
N THR A 152 8.78 -3.18 7.31
CA THR A 152 9.22 -2.37 6.16
C THR A 152 10.30 -3.13 5.40
N TYR A 153 10.22 -3.11 4.07
CA TYR A 153 11.20 -3.72 3.17
C TYR A 153 11.66 -2.70 2.13
N GLY A 154 12.95 -2.38 2.14
CA GLY A 154 13.54 -1.40 1.21
C GLY A 154 13.02 0.04 1.38
N TYR A 155 12.40 0.37 2.51
CA TYR A 155 11.93 1.71 2.80
C TYR A 155 13.07 2.56 3.37
N SER A 156 13.33 3.72 2.76
CA SER A 156 14.49 4.57 3.06
C SER A 156 14.26 5.61 4.16
N PHE A 157 13.06 5.65 4.76
CA PHE A 157 12.65 6.65 5.76
C PHE A 157 12.81 8.11 5.25
N GLY A 158 12.65 8.30 3.95
CA GLY A 158 12.70 9.63 3.30
C GLY A 158 11.35 10.34 3.21
N ASP A 159 10.25 9.70 3.57
CA ASP A 159 8.91 10.29 3.55
C ASP A 159 8.45 10.64 4.96
N GLU A 160 8.34 11.95 5.23
CA GLU A 160 7.99 12.46 6.56
C GLU A 160 6.56 12.11 6.98
N HIS A 161 5.61 12.00 6.02
CA HIS A 161 4.23 11.64 6.34
C HIS A 161 4.13 10.19 6.81
N ILE A 162 4.81 9.27 6.13
CA ILE A 162 4.89 7.87 6.53
C ILE A 162 5.61 7.75 7.87
N ASN A 163 6.75 8.43 8.02
CA ASN A 163 7.53 8.42 9.27
C ASN A 163 6.68 8.91 10.45
N ARG A 164 5.86 9.94 10.27
CA ARG A 164 4.95 10.46 11.30
C ARG A 164 3.95 9.40 11.74
N VAL A 165 3.32 8.68 10.81
CA VAL A 165 2.42 7.58 11.14
C VAL A 165 3.15 6.46 11.89
N ILE A 166 4.40 6.13 11.51
CA ILE A 166 5.19 5.12 12.21
C ILE A 166 5.54 5.57 13.64
N ILE A 167 5.87 6.85 13.83
CA ILE A 167 6.12 7.41 15.16
C ILE A 167 4.85 7.33 16.02
N ASP A 168 3.69 7.68 15.46
CA ASP A 168 2.41 7.57 16.17
C ASP A 168 2.10 6.12 16.56
N MET A 169 2.33 5.16 15.67
CA MET A 169 2.23 3.73 15.96
C MET A 169 3.12 3.35 17.15
N LEU A 170 4.37 3.80 17.20
CA LEU A 170 5.32 3.48 18.26
C LEU A 170 4.98 4.13 19.62
N THR A 171 4.03 5.06 19.68
CA THR A 171 3.50 5.55 20.96
C THR A 171 2.70 4.47 21.70
N ILE A 172 2.21 3.45 21.01
CA ILE A 172 1.45 2.33 21.57
C ILE A 172 2.46 1.24 21.99
N PRO A 173 2.59 0.91 23.30
CA PRO A 173 3.66 0.03 23.79
C PRO A 173 3.66 -1.39 23.22
N SER A 174 2.52 -1.89 22.77
CA SER A 174 2.36 -3.25 22.23
C SER A 174 2.59 -3.34 20.72
N THR A 175 3.00 -2.26 20.07
CA THR A 175 3.33 -2.28 18.64
C THR A 175 4.80 -2.54 18.41
N HIS A 176 5.13 -3.05 17.23
CA HIS A 176 6.51 -3.35 16.85
C HIS A 176 6.76 -3.03 15.37
N ILE A 177 7.95 -2.52 15.06
CA ILE A 177 8.39 -2.36 13.67
C ILE A 177 9.63 -3.24 13.40
N VAL A 178 9.59 -3.94 12.28
CA VAL A 178 10.74 -4.67 11.72
C VAL A 178 11.20 -3.93 10.48
N ILE A 179 12.43 -3.44 10.50
CA ILE A 179 13.03 -2.71 9.38
C ILE A 179 14.01 -3.64 8.67
N ILE A 180 13.71 -3.94 7.40
CA ILE A 180 14.56 -4.76 6.53
C ILE A 180 15.05 -3.86 5.40
N ALA A 181 16.37 -3.63 5.34
CA ALA A 181 16.99 -2.79 4.32
C ALA A 181 18.35 -3.33 3.90
N TYR A 182 18.70 -3.12 2.63
CA TYR A 182 20.01 -3.50 2.08
C TYR A 182 21.16 -2.69 2.69
N GLY A 183 20.89 -1.45 3.10
CA GLY A 183 21.84 -0.57 3.76
C GLY A 183 21.18 0.74 4.16
N ASP A 184 21.95 1.64 4.75
CA ASP A 184 21.51 2.98 5.13
C ASP A 184 22.46 4.07 4.61
N PRO A 185 22.59 4.23 3.27
CA PRO A 185 23.63 5.09 2.68
C PRO A 185 23.48 6.57 3.05
N LEU A 186 22.31 7.01 3.48
CA LEU A 186 22.03 8.39 3.89
C LEU A 186 21.87 8.55 5.41
N GLY A 187 22.05 7.47 6.18
CA GLY A 187 21.89 7.47 7.62
C GLY A 187 20.46 7.79 8.11
N ARG A 188 19.47 7.70 7.23
CA ARG A 188 18.07 8.05 7.56
C ARG A 188 17.41 7.02 8.47
N ILE A 189 17.69 5.74 8.24
CA ILE A 189 17.18 4.64 9.08
C ILE A 189 17.71 4.79 10.49
N MET A 190 19.01 4.93 10.64
CA MET A 190 19.64 5.09 11.96
C MET A 190 19.23 6.39 12.65
N ARG A 191 19.02 7.47 11.89
CA ARG A 191 18.47 8.71 12.43
C ARG A 191 17.07 8.47 12.98
N PHE A 192 16.17 7.88 12.20
CA PHE A 192 14.82 7.55 12.63
C PHE A 192 14.82 6.68 13.90
N VAL A 193 15.62 5.62 13.94
CA VAL A 193 15.75 4.72 15.12
C VAL A 193 16.19 5.49 16.37
N ASN A 194 17.15 6.41 16.23
CA ASN A 194 17.66 7.18 17.35
C ASN A 194 16.66 8.26 17.82
N GLU A 195 16.03 8.98 16.88
CA GLU A 195 15.09 10.06 17.18
C GLU A 195 13.75 9.54 17.69
N SER A 196 13.33 8.34 17.32
CA SER A 196 12.08 7.74 17.79
C SER A 196 12.02 7.55 19.31
N GLY A 197 13.17 7.37 19.97
CA GLY A 197 13.25 7.07 21.41
C GLY A 197 12.62 5.71 21.80
N ARG A 198 12.28 4.84 20.84
CA ARG A 198 11.51 3.60 21.03
C ARG A 198 12.27 2.35 20.58
N LYS A 199 13.58 2.29 20.84
CA LYS A 199 14.46 1.20 20.36
C LYS A 199 13.97 -0.21 20.73
N ALA A 200 13.31 -0.38 21.87
CA ALA A 200 12.78 -1.67 22.31
C ALA A 200 11.64 -2.20 21.41
N GLN A 201 10.98 -1.32 20.65
CA GLN A 201 9.90 -1.66 19.71
C GLN A 201 10.40 -1.79 18.27
N ILE A 202 11.73 -1.76 18.04
CA ILE A 202 12.33 -1.74 16.70
C ILE A 202 13.28 -2.91 16.55
N SER A 203 13.04 -3.76 15.54
CA SER A 203 14.00 -4.75 15.05
C SER A 203 14.60 -4.25 13.74
N LEU A 204 15.92 -4.25 13.65
CA LEU A 204 16.64 -3.75 12.49
C LEU A 204 17.48 -4.86 11.85
N LEU A 205 17.21 -5.14 10.57
CA LEU A 205 17.95 -6.09 9.75
C LEU A 205 18.56 -5.31 8.57
N LEU A 206 19.81 -4.95 8.73
CA LEU A 206 20.62 -4.33 7.68
C LEU A 206 21.65 -5.33 7.18
N GLY A 207 21.81 -5.46 5.87
CA GLY A 207 22.86 -6.32 5.34
C GLY A 207 22.81 -6.55 3.84
N ASP A 208 23.95 -6.94 3.33
CA ASP A 208 24.20 -7.23 1.91
C ASP A 208 23.65 -8.61 1.50
N HIS A 209 23.15 -9.40 2.44
CA HIS A 209 22.85 -10.82 2.26
C HIS A 209 21.42 -11.14 1.78
N PHE A 210 20.57 -10.15 1.64
CA PHE A 210 19.21 -10.39 1.14
C PHE A 210 19.12 -10.66 -0.37
N GLY A 211 20.25 -10.53 -1.10
CA GLY A 211 20.36 -10.87 -2.52
C GLY A 211 20.67 -12.33 -2.80
N ASP A 212 21.14 -13.10 -1.82
CA ASP A 212 21.66 -14.47 -1.98
C ASP A 212 20.69 -15.57 -1.53
N ILE A 213 19.39 -15.31 -1.41
CA ILE A 213 18.41 -16.39 -1.33
C ILE A 213 18.22 -16.97 -2.75
N LYS A 214 19.31 -17.44 -3.31
CA LYS A 214 19.35 -18.42 -4.38
C LYS A 214 19.97 -19.68 -3.78
N ASN A 215 19.12 -20.46 -3.10
CA ASN A 215 19.29 -21.94 -2.96
C ASN A 215 18.14 -22.47 -2.12
#